data_a2253649f246b613e59d3cea3a8e96fb
#
_entry.id   a2253649f246b613e59d3cea3a8e96fb
#
_cell.length_a   1.000
_cell.length_b   1.000
_cell.length_c   1.000
_cell.angle_alpha   90.00
_cell.angle_beta   90.00
_cell.angle_gamma   90.00
#
_symmetry.space_group_name_H-M   'P 1'
#
loop_
_entity.id
_entity.type
_entity.pdbx_description
1 polymer ?
#
loop_
_entity_poly.entity_id
_entity_poly.type
_entity_poly.pdbx_seq_one_letter_code
_entity_poly.pdbx_strand_id
1 'polypeptide(L)'
;MNQHFDRENAVRTDRIAHYEEIMDRIIRIARLDGVTPGVYASVLPELKELEAYYTSPEWKEDYEADEAGLLPDGLKRGVLSQDGISDLLDRFRDLKTRPTHAEQLVQLYFDQKQTLDLFLERGAISKAQYDKSLGELTARLGMEKQNDP
;
A
#
# COMPACT_ATOMS: atom_id res chain seq x y z
N MET A 1 -30.04 6.68 -35.13
CA MET A 1 -29.42 6.40 -33.85
C MET A 1 -28.25 5.45 -34.04
N ASN A 2 -27.11 5.78 -33.54
CA ASN A 2 -25.88 5.06 -33.83
C ASN A 2 -25.68 3.91 -32.83
N GLN A 3 -25.91 2.66 -33.26
CA GLN A 3 -25.73 1.48 -32.42
C GLN A 3 -24.30 1.32 -31.93
N HIS A 4 -23.32 1.78 -32.71
CA HIS A 4 -21.93 1.75 -32.33
C HIS A 4 -21.64 2.67 -31.12
N PHE A 5 -22.21 3.86 -31.12
CA PHE A 5 -22.15 4.80 -30.02
C PHE A 5 -22.75 4.22 -28.74
N ASP A 6 -23.93 3.58 -28.85
CA ASP A 6 -24.60 2.97 -27.71
C ASP A 6 -23.77 1.84 -27.10
N ARG A 7 -23.11 1.01 -27.93
CA ARG A 7 -22.24 -0.06 -27.48
C ARG A 7 -20.99 0.47 -26.78
N GLU A 8 -20.36 1.49 -27.34
CA GLU A 8 -19.20 2.14 -26.74
C GLU A 8 -19.56 2.72 -25.38
N ASN A 9 -20.69 3.37 -25.28
CA ASN A 9 -21.15 3.96 -24.03
C ASN A 9 -21.50 2.90 -22.99
N ALA A 10 -22.06 1.76 -23.40
CA ALA A 10 -22.35 0.64 -22.50
C ALA A 10 -21.05 0.03 -21.96
N VAL A 11 -20.05 -0.19 -22.81
CA VAL A 11 -18.74 -0.70 -22.40
C VAL A 11 -18.06 0.27 -21.43
N ARG A 12 -18.13 1.56 -21.72
CA ARG A 12 -17.58 2.61 -20.87
C ARG A 12 -18.27 2.63 -19.51
N THR A 13 -19.59 2.55 -19.47
CA THR A 13 -20.38 2.52 -18.24
C THR A 13 -20.01 1.31 -17.38
N ASP A 14 -19.91 0.12 -17.99
CA ASP A 14 -19.51 -1.10 -17.28
C ASP A 14 -18.08 -0.99 -16.73
N ARG A 15 -17.18 -0.41 -17.49
CA ARG A 15 -15.80 -0.19 -17.07
C ARG A 15 -15.72 0.74 -15.86
N ILE A 16 -16.44 1.86 -15.90
CA ILE A 16 -16.49 2.81 -14.79
C ILE A 16 -17.09 2.15 -13.55
N ALA A 17 -18.18 1.40 -13.69
CA ALA A 17 -18.80 0.69 -12.58
C ALA A 17 -17.84 -0.34 -11.94
N HIS A 18 -17.06 -1.04 -12.75
CA HIS A 18 -16.06 -2.00 -12.28
C HIS A 18 -15.00 -1.32 -11.39
N TYR A 19 -14.45 -0.21 -11.85
CA TYR A 19 -13.41 0.51 -11.09
C TYR A 19 -13.98 1.26 -9.89
N GLU A 20 -15.24 1.68 -9.95
CA GLU A 20 -15.96 2.21 -8.78
C GLU A 20 -16.07 1.18 -7.66
N GLU A 21 -16.40 -0.06 -8.00
CA GLU A 21 -16.46 -1.15 -7.01
C GLU A 21 -15.11 -1.40 -6.37
N ILE A 22 -14.05 -1.41 -7.17
CA ILE A 22 -12.68 -1.57 -6.67
C ILE A 22 -12.32 -0.44 -5.71
N MET A 23 -12.56 0.79 -6.12
CA MET A 23 -12.27 1.97 -5.31
C MET A 23 -13.05 1.98 -4.00
N ASP A 24 -14.36 1.69 -4.06
CA ASP A 24 -15.22 1.61 -2.88
C ASP A 24 -14.75 0.54 -1.90
N ARG A 25 -14.33 -0.61 -2.42
CA ARG A 25 -13.83 -1.71 -1.58
C ARG A 25 -12.54 -1.33 -0.88
N ILE A 26 -11.60 -0.71 -1.58
CA ILE A 26 -10.34 -0.24 -1.00
C ILE A 26 -10.61 0.79 0.11
N ILE A 27 -11.47 1.76 -0.18
CA ILE A 27 -11.83 2.80 0.79
C ILE A 27 -12.49 2.19 2.03
N ARG A 28 -13.39 1.24 1.85
CA ARG A 28 -14.09 0.58 2.95
C ARG A 28 -13.13 -0.16 3.86
N ILE A 29 -12.23 -0.95 3.27
CA ILE A 29 -11.22 -1.70 4.03
C ILE A 29 -10.31 -0.75 4.79
N ALA A 30 -9.85 0.32 4.14
CA ALA A 30 -8.99 1.31 4.77
C ALA A 30 -9.67 2.05 5.92
N ARG A 31 -10.98 2.26 5.86
CA ARG A 31 -11.75 2.89 6.94
C ARG A 31 -11.94 1.96 8.12
N LEU A 32 -12.17 0.67 7.87
CA LEU A 32 -12.41 -0.32 8.91
C LEU A 32 -11.13 -0.68 9.67
N ASP A 33 -10.07 -0.99 8.94
CA ASP A 33 -8.84 -1.53 9.50
C ASP A 33 -7.70 -0.52 9.54
N GLY A 34 -7.94 0.68 9.01
CA GLY A 34 -6.90 1.68 8.82
C GLY A 34 -5.96 1.33 7.68
N VAL A 35 -5.03 2.23 7.38
CA VAL A 35 -4.04 2.02 6.32
C VAL A 35 -2.78 1.42 6.97
N THR A 36 -2.74 0.10 7.05
CA THR A 36 -1.65 -0.68 7.66
C THR A 36 -0.90 -1.48 6.59
N PRO A 37 0.33 -1.97 6.88
CA PRO A 37 1.04 -2.84 5.94
C PRO A 37 0.25 -4.10 5.55
N GLY A 38 -0.52 -4.68 6.47
CA GLY A 38 -1.37 -5.83 6.19
C GLY A 38 -2.50 -5.49 5.23
N VAL A 39 -3.17 -4.37 5.45
CA VAL A 39 -4.20 -3.86 4.53
C VAL A 39 -3.59 -3.55 3.16
N TYR A 40 -2.44 -2.90 3.13
CA TYR A 40 -1.74 -2.64 1.86
C TYR A 40 -1.52 -3.93 1.08
N ALA A 41 -0.97 -4.96 1.73
CA ALA A 41 -0.72 -6.25 1.07
C ALA A 41 -2.00 -6.88 0.54
N SER A 42 -3.10 -6.79 1.28
CA SER A 42 -4.38 -7.41 0.90
C SER A 42 -5.05 -6.72 -0.29
N VAL A 43 -4.84 -5.41 -0.48
CA VAL A 43 -5.47 -4.64 -1.56
C VAL A 43 -4.50 -4.32 -2.70
N LEU A 44 -3.25 -4.75 -2.61
CA LEU A 44 -2.21 -4.43 -3.60
C LEU A 44 -2.61 -4.79 -5.04
N PRO A 45 -3.16 -5.98 -5.34
CA PRO A 45 -3.56 -6.31 -6.72
C PRO A 45 -4.60 -5.31 -7.25
N GLU A 46 -5.55 -4.92 -6.43
CA GLU A 46 -6.61 -3.99 -6.80
C GLU A 46 -6.09 -2.56 -6.94
N LEU A 47 -5.15 -2.16 -6.08
CA LEU A 47 -4.47 -0.87 -6.20
C LEU A 47 -3.71 -0.77 -7.52
N LYS A 48 -3.04 -1.83 -7.92
CA LYS A 48 -2.32 -1.88 -9.20
C LYS A 48 -3.28 -1.78 -10.38
N GLU A 49 -4.41 -2.46 -10.29
CA GLU A 49 -5.45 -2.41 -11.33
C GLU A 49 -6.04 -1.00 -11.44
N LEU A 50 -6.33 -0.37 -10.31
CA LEU A 50 -6.86 1.00 -10.27
C LEU A 50 -5.84 2.01 -10.83
N GLU A 51 -4.58 1.88 -10.46
CA GLU A 51 -3.50 2.74 -10.96
C GLU A 51 -3.32 2.58 -12.46
N ALA A 52 -3.36 1.35 -12.96
CA ALA A 52 -3.26 1.07 -14.39
C ALA A 52 -4.41 1.72 -15.17
N TYR A 53 -5.62 1.66 -14.62
CA TYR A 53 -6.77 2.34 -15.23
C TYR A 53 -6.57 3.86 -15.24
N TYR A 54 -6.21 4.45 -14.09
CA TYR A 54 -6.03 5.90 -13.95
C TYR A 54 -5.00 6.48 -14.93
N THR A 55 -3.97 5.71 -15.25
CA THR A 55 -2.91 6.14 -16.18
C THR A 55 -3.15 5.68 -17.62
N SER A 56 -4.31 5.06 -17.89
CA SER A 56 -4.64 4.53 -19.21
C SER A 56 -5.36 5.56 -20.08
N PRO A 57 -5.32 5.38 -21.42
CA PRO A 57 -6.13 6.19 -22.32
C PRO A 57 -7.63 6.05 -22.06
N GLU A 58 -8.09 4.88 -21.61
CA GLU A 58 -9.50 4.60 -21.31
C GLU A 58 -10.03 5.51 -20.20
N TRP A 59 -9.23 5.76 -19.15
CA TRP A 59 -9.63 6.68 -18.09
C TRP A 59 -9.84 8.09 -18.63
N LYS A 60 -8.96 8.54 -19.49
CA LYS A 60 -9.06 9.87 -20.09
C LYS A 60 -10.32 9.98 -20.94
N GLU A 61 -10.62 8.96 -21.73
CA GLU A 61 -11.85 8.92 -22.55
C GLU A 61 -13.09 8.94 -21.66
N ASP A 62 -13.08 8.18 -20.56
CA ASP A 62 -14.18 8.13 -19.61
C ASP A 62 -14.37 9.48 -18.92
N TYR A 63 -13.28 10.13 -18.53
CA TYR A 63 -13.31 11.46 -17.94
C TYR A 63 -13.90 12.49 -18.91
N GLU A 64 -13.46 12.48 -20.14
CA GLU A 64 -13.96 13.38 -21.19
C GLU A 64 -15.46 13.13 -21.47
N ALA A 65 -15.89 11.87 -21.46
CA ALA A 65 -17.30 11.53 -21.62
C ALA A 65 -18.15 12.06 -20.46
N ASP A 66 -17.63 12.02 -19.24
CA ASP A 66 -18.31 12.59 -18.07
C ASP A 66 -18.44 14.10 -18.22
N GLU A 67 -17.36 14.79 -18.59
CA GLU A 67 -17.37 16.23 -18.83
C GLU A 67 -18.36 16.64 -19.93
N ALA A 68 -18.52 15.79 -20.94
CA ALA A 68 -19.46 16.02 -22.05
C ALA A 68 -20.91 15.64 -21.72
N GLY A 69 -21.17 15.10 -20.51
CA GLY A 69 -22.52 14.72 -20.11
C GLY A 69 -23.06 13.48 -20.79
N LEU A 70 -22.18 12.60 -21.28
CA LEU A 70 -22.56 11.40 -22.03
C LEU A 70 -22.88 10.20 -21.13
N LEU A 71 -22.57 10.28 -19.83
CA LEU A 71 -22.76 9.17 -18.91
C LEU A 71 -24.15 9.20 -18.26
N PRO A 72 -24.70 8.03 -17.85
CA PRO A 72 -25.99 7.98 -17.16
C PRO A 72 -25.98 8.76 -15.84
N ASP A 73 -27.09 9.43 -15.53
CA ASP A 73 -27.22 10.28 -14.35
C ASP A 73 -27.02 9.53 -13.03
N GLY A 74 -27.41 8.25 -12.97
CA GLY A 74 -27.31 7.44 -11.76
C GLY A 74 -25.97 6.75 -11.55
N LEU A 75 -25.02 6.94 -12.47
CA LEU A 75 -23.73 6.28 -12.41
C LEU A 75 -22.83 6.95 -11.38
N LYS A 76 -22.23 6.16 -10.48
CA LYS A 76 -21.19 6.66 -9.56
C LYS A 76 -19.94 7.00 -10.34
N ARG A 77 -19.35 8.15 -10.07
CA ARG A 77 -18.22 8.73 -10.82
C ARG A 77 -17.03 9.11 -9.96
N GLY A 78 -16.95 8.58 -8.74
CA GLY A 78 -15.82 8.86 -7.84
C GLY A 78 -14.48 8.48 -8.46
N VAL A 79 -14.45 7.40 -9.24
CA VAL A 79 -13.25 6.94 -9.94
C VAL A 79 -12.81 7.89 -11.07
N LEU A 80 -13.70 8.76 -11.53
CA LEU A 80 -13.37 9.80 -12.51
C LEU A 80 -12.91 11.10 -11.86
N SER A 81 -12.91 11.18 -10.54
CA SER A 81 -12.35 12.30 -9.80
C SER A 81 -10.83 12.14 -9.75
N GLN A 82 -10.12 13.03 -10.42
CA GLN A 82 -8.66 13.03 -10.45
C GLN A 82 -8.09 13.12 -9.03
N ASP A 83 -8.62 14.01 -8.23
CA ASP A 83 -8.17 14.20 -6.85
C ASP A 83 -8.49 12.97 -5.99
N GLY A 84 -9.65 12.37 -6.15
CA GLY A 84 -10.08 11.20 -5.38
C GLY A 84 -9.17 10.00 -5.58
N ILE A 85 -8.86 9.66 -6.83
CA ILE A 85 -7.94 8.55 -7.15
C ILE A 85 -6.52 8.89 -6.69
N SER A 86 -6.06 10.09 -7.02
CA SER A 86 -4.69 10.53 -6.68
C SER A 86 -4.47 10.48 -5.17
N ASP A 87 -5.39 11.00 -4.38
CA ASP A 87 -5.31 11.00 -2.92
C ASP A 87 -5.28 9.56 -2.36
N LEU A 88 -6.10 8.68 -2.91
CA LEU A 88 -6.15 7.28 -2.48
C LEU A 88 -4.82 6.58 -2.77
N LEU A 89 -4.31 6.74 -3.98
CA LEU A 89 -3.03 6.13 -4.39
C LEU A 89 -1.86 6.67 -3.56
N ASP A 90 -1.86 7.96 -3.25
CA ASP A 90 -0.81 8.59 -2.44
C ASP A 90 -0.81 8.04 -1.01
N ARG A 91 -1.99 7.84 -0.41
CA ARG A 91 -2.09 7.25 0.93
C ARG A 91 -1.43 5.88 1.01
N PHE A 92 -1.59 5.06 -0.01
CA PHE A 92 -1.01 3.73 -0.06
C PHE A 92 0.45 3.74 -0.53
N ARG A 93 0.86 4.74 -1.32
CA ARG A 93 2.26 4.91 -1.72
C ARG A 93 3.16 5.16 -0.51
N ASP A 94 2.70 5.96 0.44
CA ASP A 94 3.44 6.22 1.68
C ASP A 94 3.73 4.92 2.43
N LEU A 95 2.78 3.99 2.46
CA LEU A 95 2.99 2.69 3.10
C LEU A 95 4.01 1.83 2.37
N LYS A 96 4.05 1.91 1.03
CA LYS A 96 5.02 1.16 0.23
C LYS A 96 6.45 1.55 0.56
N THR A 97 6.69 2.81 0.91
CA THR A 97 8.03 3.32 1.23
C THR A 97 8.39 3.13 2.69
N ARG A 98 7.44 2.76 3.57
CA ARG A 98 7.72 2.50 4.99
C ARG A 98 8.33 1.12 5.16
N PRO A 99 9.36 0.99 6.03
CA PRO A 99 9.89 -0.32 6.35
C PRO A 99 8.80 -1.17 7.03
N THR A 100 8.79 -2.45 6.74
CA THR A 100 7.89 -3.40 7.40
C THR A 100 8.26 -3.53 8.87
N HIS A 101 7.36 -4.10 9.69
CA HIS A 101 7.64 -4.35 11.09
C HIS A 101 8.90 -5.23 11.26
N ALA A 102 9.03 -6.27 10.42
CA ALA A 102 10.21 -7.13 10.43
C ALA A 102 11.49 -6.36 10.10
N GLU A 103 11.44 -5.49 9.09
CA GLU A 103 12.59 -4.64 8.72
C GLU A 103 12.95 -3.68 9.83
N GLN A 104 11.97 -3.11 10.52
CA GLN A 104 12.19 -2.23 11.67
C GLN A 104 12.86 -2.98 12.82
N LEU A 105 12.45 -4.21 13.10
CA LEU A 105 13.08 -5.04 14.14
C LEU A 105 14.54 -5.39 13.80
N VAL A 106 14.80 -5.71 12.53
CA VAL A 106 16.18 -5.99 12.06
C VAL A 106 17.04 -4.75 12.24
N GLN A 107 16.56 -3.57 11.85
CA GLN A 107 17.31 -2.32 12.01
C GLN A 107 17.58 -2.02 13.47
N LEU A 108 16.58 -2.19 14.34
CA LEU A 108 16.75 -1.98 15.78
C LEU A 108 17.79 -2.93 16.37
N TYR A 109 17.78 -4.20 15.96
CA TYR A 109 18.76 -5.18 16.37
C TYR A 109 20.19 -4.73 16.02
N PHE A 110 20.42 -4.35 14.76
CA PHE A 110 21.74 -3.91 14.31
C PHE A 110 22.21 -2.65 15.03
N ASP A 111 21.32 -1.69 15.26
CA ASP A 111 21.66 -0.45 15.97
C ASP A 111 22.09 -0.73 17.40
N GLN A 112 21.36 -1.57 18.12
CA GLN A 112 21.67 -1.92 19.50
C GLN A 112 22.91 -2.81 19.59
N LYS A 113 23.09 -3.74 18.66
CA LYS A 113 24.29 -4.56 18.59
C LYS A 113 25.52 -3.71 18.34
N GLN A 114 25.45 -2.72 17.46
CA GLN A 114 26.55 -1.81 17.19
C GLN A 114 26.95 -1.04 18.46
N THR A 115 26.00 -0.63 19.28
CA THR A 115 26.25 0.03 20.55
C THR A 115 26.97 -0.92 21.51
N LEU A 116 26.55 -2.19 21.60
CA LEU A 116 27.22 -3.19 22.42
C LEU A 116 28.66 -3.46 21.95
N ASP A 117 28.84 -3.57 20.63
CA ASP A 117 30.18 -3.77 20.03
C ASP A 117 31.11 -2.62 20.40
N LEU A 118 30.63 -1.39 20.37
CA LEU A 118 31.39 -0.21 20.73
C LEU A 118 31.78 -0.20 22.22
N PHE A 119 30.84 -0.56 23.09
CA PHE A 119 31.11 -0.64 24.53
C PHE A 119 32.14 -1.72 24.85
N LEU A 120 32.05 -2.87 24.17
CA LEU A 120 33.04 -3.94 24.33
C LEU A 120 34.44 -3.47 23.88
N GLU A 121 34.52 -2.83 22.72
CA GLU A 121 35.77 -2.32 22.16
C GLU A 121 36.43 -1.30 23.09
N ARG A 122 35.65 -0.42 23.71
CA ARG A 122 36.11 0.61 24.61
C ARG A 122 36.37 0.11 26.03
N GLY A 123 36.09 -1.16 26.31
CA GLY A 123 36.26 -1.73 27.64
C GLY A 123 35.20 -1.29 28.65
N ALA A 124 34.10 -0.69 28.22
CA ALA A 124 33.00 -0.28 29.09
C ALA A 124 32.20 -1.47 29.63
N ILE A 125 32.22 -2.59 28.92
CA ILE A 125 31.62 -3.86 29.36
C ILE A 125 32.60 -5.00 29.11
N SER A 126 32.43 -6.09 29.87
CA SER A 126 33.21 -7.30 29.68
C SER A 126 32.62 -8.17 28.57
N LYS A 127 33.42 -9.13 28.08
CA LYS A 127 32.95 -10.10 27.12
C LYS A 127 31.74 -10.88 27.64
N ALA A 128 31.74 -11.25 28.92
CA ALA A 128 30.60 -11.94 29.52
C ALA A 128 29.35 -11.07 29.55
N GLN A 129 29.50 -9.78 29.88
CA GLN A 129 28.38 -8.82 29.84
C GLN A 129 27.87 -8.60 28.41
N TYR A 130 28.77 -8.51 27.43
CA TYR A 130 28.44 -8.40 26.03
C TYR A 130 27.61 -9.61 25.56
N ASP A 131 28.08 -10.82 25.81
CA ASP A 131 27.41 -12.05 25.40
C ASP A 131 26.03 -12.17 26.02
N LYS A 132 25.90 -11.81 27.32
CA LYS A 132 24.59 -11.80 27.99
C LYS A 132 23.65 -10.79 27.39
N SER A 133 24.09 -9.55 27.16
CA SER A 133 23.27 -8.48 26.61
C SER A 133 22.85 -8.78 25.17
N LEU A 134 23.76 -9.33 24.37
CA LEU A 134 23.49 -9.71 23.01
C LEU A 134 22.44 -10.85 22.95
N GLY A 135 22.60 -11.85 23.83
CA GLY A 135 21.62 -12.93 23.94
C GLY A 135 20.21 -12.44 24.31
N GLU A 136 20.13 -11.53 25.28
CA GLU A 136 18.86 -10.92 25.68
C GLU A 136 18.24 -10.10 24.57
N LEU A 137 19.04 -9.34 23.83
CA LEU A 137 18.59 -8.55 22.67
C LEU A 137 18.04 -9.46 21.58
N THR A 138 18.77 -10.53 21.25
CA THR A 138 18.38 -11.50 20.23
C THR A 138 17.05 -12.15 20.60
N ALA A 139 16.89 -12.59 21.84
CA ALA A 139 15.66 -13.22 22.33
C ALA A 139 14.49 -12.22 22.33
N ARG A 140 14.70 -11.00 22.81
CA ARG A 140 13.67 -9.97 22.92
C ARG A 140 13.11 -9.58 21.56
N LEU A 141 13.95 -9.50 20.53
CA LEU A 141 13.53 -9.13 19.18
C LEU A 141 13.15 -10.33 18.31
N GLY A 142 13.26 -11.55 18.86
CA GLY A 142 12.89 -12.77 18.13
C GLY A 142 13.86 -13.17 17.02
N MET A 143 15.08 -12.65 17.05
CA MET A 143 16.07 -12.91 15.99
C MET A 143 16.60 -14.35 16.02
N GLU A 144 16.54 -15.03 17.16
CA GLU A 144 16.93 -16.44 17.26
C GLU A 144 16.10 -17.35 16.36
N LYS A 145 14.80 -17.04 16.20
CA LYS A 145 13.87 -17.84 15.41
C LYS A 145 14.18 -17.81 13.91
N GLN A 146 14.92 -16.79 13.48
CA GLN A 146 15.29 -16.65 12.07
C GLN A 146 16.49 -17.49 11.69
N ASN A 147 17.27 -17.93 12.68
CA ASN A 147 18.50 -18.71 12.49
C ASN A 147 18.31 -20.20 12.76
N ASP A 148 17.13 -20.62 13.21
CA ASP A 148 16.80 -22.03 13.40
C ASP A 148 16.44 -22.66 12.07
N PRO A 149 17.10 -23.78 11.69
CA PRO A 149 16.80 -24.50 10.43
C PRO A 149 15.43 -25.15 10.44
#